data_3b3cdc79ee65b1d2b6c6665253722c1f
#
_entry.id   3b3cdc79ee65b1d2b6c6665253722c1f
#
_cell.length_a   1.000
_cell.length_b   1.000
_cell.length_c   1.000
_cell.angle_alpha   90.00
_cell.angle_beta   90.00
_cell.angle_gamma   90.00
#
_symmetry.space_group_name_H-M   'P 1'
#
loop_
_entity.id
_entity.type
_entity.pdbx_description
1 polymer ?
#
loop_
_entity_poly.entity_id
_entity_poly.type
_entity_poly.pdbx_seq_one_letter_code
_entity_poly.pdbx_strand_id
1 'polypeptide(L)'
;MDETALPITEHLTELRGRLAWVLGAIVVGAGLSFNFAEQIFGFLLAPATAALAENGGKLQAIAPTEIFFTYIKCALLSGFVLTLPVTFWQMWSFIAPGLYDSERKAILPFVISSTGLFAGGAIFGYSTVFPIVFDFFNSWDNEWVVSAWTMKEVFSLTTRLFLAFGVAFELPLFVFFLSITGIVTAKQLFAGTPYAVLIIFVVGAMLTPPDPVSQLFLAIPMVLLYLAGATVAWIFDPERRAAKEAAAEKNVAKSD
;
A
#
# COMPACT_ATOMS: atom_id res chain seq x y z
N MET A 1 -3.81 0.90 -39.99
CA MET A 1 -3.31 -0.43 -39.64
C MET A 1 -3.85 -0.69 -38.27
N ASP A 2 -4.79 -1.67 -38.20
CA ASP A 2 -5.51 -1.97 -36.95
C ASP A 2 -4.51 -2.38 -35.85
N GLU A 3 -4.38 -1.52 -34.84
CA GLU A 3 -3.86 -1.93 -33.55
C GLU A 3 -4.86 -2.95 -32.98
N THR A 4 -4.51 -4.20 -33.12
CA THR A 4 -5.31 -5.32 -32.61
C THR A 4 -5.37 -5.21 -31.10
N ALA A 5 -6.44 -4.57 -30.61
CA ALA A 5 -6.84 -4.73 -29.23
C ALA A 5 -6.94 -6.24 -28.98
N LEU A 6 -6.06 -6.77 -28.13
CA LEU A 6 -6.06 -8.19 -27.77
C LEU A 6 -7.49 -8.55 -27.33
N PRO A 7 -8.07 -9.65 -27.84
CA PRO A 7 -9.41 -10.03 -27.44
C PRO A 7 -9.45 -10.18 -25.92
N ILE A 8 -10.51 -9.72 -25.29
CA ILE A 8 -10.71 -9.72 -23.81
C ILE A 8 -10.36 -11.09 -23.22
N THR A 9 -10.63 -12.17 -23.96
CA THR A 9 -10.29 -13.54 -23.56
C THR A 9 -8.79 -13.81 -23.44
N GLU A 10 -7.95 -13.22 -24.29
CA GLU A 10 -6.49 -13.34 -24.21
C GLU A 10 -5.95 -12.55 -23.01
N HIS A 11 -6.47 -11.36 -22.78
CA HIS A 11 -6.10 -10.53 -21.63
C HIS A 11 -6.46 -11.22 -20.29
N LEU A 12 -7.63 -11.86 -20.21
CA LEU A 12 -8.03 -12.64 -19.03
C LEU A 12 -7.16 -13.89 -18.84
N THR A 13 -6.73 -14.52 -19.91
CA THR A 13 -5.82 -15.68 -19.86
C THR A 13 -4.43 -15.27 -19.36
N GLU A 14 -3.94 -14.12 -19.81
CA GLU A 14 -2.69 -13.53 -19.32
C GLU A 14 -2.78 -13.22 -17.83
N LEU A 15 -3.85 -12.55 -17.38
CA LEU A 15 -4.09 -12.24 -15.96
C LEU A 15 -4.06 -13.50 -15.09
N ARG A 16 -4.74 -14.58 -15.54
CA ARG A 16 -4.74 -15.87 -14.82
C ARG A 16 -3.33 -16.42 -14.67
N GLY A 17 -2.53 -16.39 -15.74
CA GLY A 17 -1.15 -16.88 -15.72
C GLY A 17 -0.28 -16.08 -14.76
N ARG A 18 -0.37 -14.74 -14.80
CA ARG A 18 0.39 -13.83 -13.92
C ARG A 18 0.00 -14.01 -12.45
N LEU A 19 -1.30 -14.14 -12.19
CA LEU A 19 -1.81 -14.38 -10.84
C LEU A 19 -1.31 -15.73 -10.28
N ALA A 20 -1.26 -16.78 -11.11
CA ALA A 20 -0.72 -18.07 -10.70
C ALA A 20 0.76 -17.98 -10.33
N TRP A 21 1.56 -17.19 -11.06
CA TRP A 21 2.96 -16.92 -10.73
C TRP A 21 3.11 -16.19 -9.40
N VAL A 22 2.31 -15.15 -9.15
CA VAL A 22 2.32 -14.40 -7.88
C VAL A 22 1.94 -15.31 -6.71
N LEU A 23 0.85 -16.07 -6.84
CA LEU A 23 0.41 -17.00 -5.79
C LEU A 23 1.46 -18.09 -5.52
N GLY A 24 2.05 -18.65 -6.59
CA GLY A 24 3.14 -19.62 -6.45
C GLY A 24 4.35 -19.04 -5.71
N ALA A 25 4.76 -17.82 -6.06
CA ALA A 25 5.85 -17.13 -5.39
C ALA A 25 5.54 -16.89 -3.90
N ILE A 26 4.32 -16.45 -3.56
CA ILE A 26 3.88 -16.23 -2.18
C ILE A 26 3.91 -17.56 -1.39
N VAL A 27 3.44 -18.65 -1.97
CA VAL A 27 3.46 -19.97 -1.30
C VAL A 27 4.89 -20.43 -1.02
N VAL A 28 5.80 -20.28 -1.99
CA VAL A 28 7.22 -20.58 -1.81
C VAL A 28 7.83 -19.68 -0.74
N GLY A 29 7.59 -18.37 -0.81
CA GLY A 29 8.05 -17.40 0.20
C GLY A 29 7.51 -17.71 1.59
N ALA A 30 6.24 -18.11 1.71
CA ALA A 30 5.63 -18.53 2.96
C ALA A 30 6.26 -19.81 3.53
N GLY A 31 6.55 -20.79 2.66
CA GLY A 31 7.25 -22.01 3.06
C GLY A 31 8.64 -21.74 3.63
N LEU A 32 9.39 -20.82 3.01
CA LEU A 32 10.70 -20.38 3.51
C LEU A 32 10.60 -19.62 4.83
N SER A 33 9.57 -18.76 4.97
CA SER A 33 9.35 -17.93 6.15
C SER A 33 8.80 -18.70 7.34
N PHE A 34 8.19 -19.87 7.13
CA PHE A 34 7.48 -20.61 8.17
C PHE A 34 8.41 -21.02 9.34
N ASN A 35 9.66 -21.38 9.03
CA ASN A 35 10.66 -21.71 10.06
C ASN A 35 11.01 -20.53 10.98
N PHE A 36 10.74 -19.31 10.54
CA PHE A 36 11.01 -18.07 11.26
C PHE A 36 9.70 -17.38 11.73
N ALA A 37 8.56 -18.06 11.64
CA ALA A 37 7.24 -17.46 11.89
C ALA A 37 7.12 -16.89 13.31
N GLU A 38 7.73 -17.52 14.31
CA GLU A 38 7.74 -17.03 15.70
C GLU A 38 8.54 -15.72 15.83
N GLN A 39 9.74 -15.66 15.25
CA GLN A 39 10.59 -14.46 15.28
C GLN A 39 9.93 -13.30 14.52
N ILE A 40 9.35 -13.58 13.36
CA ILE A 40 8.63 -12.59 12.55
C ILE A 40 7.40 -12.10 13.31
N PHE A 41 6.66 -13.00 13.95
CA PHE A 41 5.52 -12.65 14.79
C PHE A 41 5.94 -11.72 15.94
N GLY A 42 7.00 -12.08 16.67
CA GLY A 42 7.55 -11.27 17.75
C GLY A 42 7.97 -9.87 17.27
N PHE A 43 8.65 -9.79 16.13
CA PHE A 43 9.00 -8.52 15.50
C PHE A 43 7.77 -7.71 15.10
N LEU A 44 6.82 -8.32 14.39
CA LEU A 44 5.63 -7.62 13.88
C LEU A 44 4.74 -7.07 15.00
N LEU A 45 4.63 -7.79 16.13
CA LEU A 45 3.80 -7.39 17.25
C LEU A 45 4.57 -6.65 18.36
N ALA A 46 5.85 -6.36 18.15
CA ALA A 46 6.65 -5.64 19.15
C ALA A 46 6.01 -4.31 19.60
N PRO A 47 5.41 -3.46 18.74
CA PRO A 47 4.74 -2.24 19.19
C PRO A 47 3.54 -2.53 20.12
N ALA A 48 2.74 -3.55 19.81
CA ALA A 48 1.60 -3.94 20.64
C ALA A 48 2.03 -4.53 21.98
N THR A 49 3.07 -5.37 21.97
CA THR A 49 3.58 -5.97 23.21
C THR A 49 4.30 -4.94 24.09
N ALA A 50 4.92 -3.92 23.51
CA ALA A 50 5.50 -2.81 24.26
C ALA A 50 4.42 -2.00 25.00
N ALA A 51 3.34 -1.61 24.30
CA ALA A 51 2.22 -0.91 24.90
C ALA A 51 1.56 -1.72 26.04
N LEU A 52 1.38 -3.04 25.85
CA LEU A 52 0.85 -3.93 26.89
C LEU A 52 1.79 -4.08 28.11
N ALA A 53 3.10 -4.09 27.88
CA ALA A 53 4.08 -4.30 28.96
C ALA A 53 4.08 -3.16 29.98
N GLU A 54 3.70 -1.94 29.59
CA GLU A 54 3.57 -0.78 30.48
C GLU A 54 2.58 -1.06 31.62
N ASN A 55 1.51 -1.82 31.37
CA ASN A 55 0.50 -2.22 32.33
C ASN A 55 0.69 -3.66 32.86
N GLY A 56 1.86 -4.29 32.58
CA GLY A 56 2.15 -5.68 32.97
C GLY A 56 1.33 -6.74 32.22
N GLY A 57 0.66 -6.34 31.14
CA GLY A 57 -0.17 -7.21 30.30
C GLY A 57 0.67 -8.12 29.37
N LYS A 58 0.03 -9.19 28.91
CA LYS A 58 0.59 -10.11 27.89
C LYS A 58 -0.50 -10.47 26.88
N LEU A 59 -0.08 -10.75 25.65
CA LEU A 59 -0.99 -11.31 24.64
C LEU A 59 -1.53 -12.66 25.11
N GLN A 60 -2.82 -12.86 24.93
CA GLN A 60 -3.53 -14.09 25.31
C GLN A 60 -3.95 -14.86 24.06
N ALA A 61 -3.84 -16.19 24.12
CA ALA A 61 -4.46 -17.08 23.15
C ALA A 61 -5.69 -17.74 23.80
N ILE A 62 -6.86 -17.58 23.21
CA ILE A 62 -8.10 -18.16 23.75
C ILE A 62 -8.15 -19.67 23.45
N ALA A 63 -7.64 -20.07 22.29
CA ALA A 63 -7.60 -21.46 21.87
C ALA A 63 -6.19 -21.88 21.44
N PRO A 64 -5.74 -23.13 21.74
CA PRO A 64 -4.43 -23.61 21.32
C PRO A 64 -4.19 -23.53 19.81
N THR A 65 -5.25 -23.74 19.01
CA THR A 65 -5.19 -23.65 17.55
C THR A 65 -4.94 -22.24 17.03
N GLU A 66 -5.26 -21.22 17.83
CA GLU A 66 -5.04 -19.81 17.46
C GLU A 66 -3.58 -19.51 17.20
N ILE A 67 -2.68 -20.03 18.03
CA ILE A 67 -1.21 -19.85 17.87
C ILE A 67 -0.76 -20.42 16.54
N PHE A 68 -1.16 -21.66 16.24
CA PHE A 68 -0.76 -22.34 15.01
C PHE A 68 -1.24 -21.59 13.74
N PHE A 69 -2.53 -21.23 13.68
CA PHE A 69 -3.07 -20.51 12.54
C PHE A 69 -2.50 -19.10 12.41
N THR A 70 -2.14 -18.46 13.51
CA THR A 70 -1.51 -17.14 13.46
C THR A 70 -0.10 -17.24 12.88
N TYR A 71 0.69 -18.26 13.22
CA TYR A 71 2.00 -18.48 12.61
C TYR A 71 1.92 -18.81 11.12
N ILE A 72 0.92 -19.57 10.68
CA ILE A 72 0.66 -19.77 9.24
C ILE A 72 0.37 -18.44 8.52
N LYS A 73 -0.51 -17.60 9.10
CA LYS A 73 -0.82 -16.27 8.53
C LYS A 73 0.40 -15.36 8.55
N CYS A 74 1.23 -15.43 9.59
CA CYS A 74 2.48 -14.68 9.68
C CYS A 74 3.45 -15.10 8.57
N ALA A 75 3.58 -16.40 8.31
CA ALA A 75 4.41 -16.91 7.22
C ALA A 75 3.86 -16.50 5.84
N LEU A 76 2.54 -16.50 5.65
CA LEU A 76 1.91 -16.03 4.41
C LEU A 76 2.14 -14.53 4.19
N LEU A 77 2.00 -13.70 5.22
CA LEU A 77 2.28 -12.27 5.16
C LEU A 77 3.76 -12.03 4.80
N SER A 78 4.66 -12.74 5.44
CA SER A 78 6.10 -12.65 5.18
C SER A 78 6.45 -13.12 3.77
N GLY A 79 5.83 -14.22 3.32
CA GLY A 79 5.96 -14.71 1.95
C GLY A 79 5.52 -13.67 0.93
N PHE A 80 4.40 -12.99 1.17
CA PHE A 80 3.94 -11.87 0.34
C PHE A 80 4.96 -10.73 0.33
N VAL A 81 5.46 -10.30 1.49
CA VAL A 81 6.44 -9.21 1.59
C VAL A 81 7.75 -9.55 0.87
N LEU A 82 8.26 -10.76 1.04
CA LEU A 82 9.48 -11.22 0.36
C LEU A 82 9.31 -11.25 -1.17
N THR A 83 8.11 -11.51 -1.65
CA THR A 83 7.79 -11.62 -3.08
C THR A 83 7.23 -10.34 -3.69
N LEU A 84 7.23 -9.21 -2.97
CA LEU A 84 6.79 -7.91 -3.49
C LEU A 84 7.43 -7.54 -4.84
N PRO A 85 8.75 -7.68 -5.04
CA PRO A 85 9.35 -7.37 -6.35
C PRO A 85 8.75 -8.21 -7.48
N VAL A 86 8.49 -9.49 -7.23
CA VAL A 86 7.86 -10.39 -8.21
C VAL A 86 6.40 -10.01 -8.43
N THR A 87 5.68 -9.69 -7.37
CA THR A 87 4.28 -9.25 -7.41
C THR A 87 4.14 -7.98 -8.23
N PHE A 88 4.95 -6.95 -7.95
CA PHE A 88 4.93 -5.70 -8.70
C PHE A 88 5.43 -5.88 -10.14
N TRP A 89 6.40 -6.77 -10.38
CA TRP A 89 6.81 -7.10 -11.74
C TRP A 89 5.65 -7.66 -12.55
N GLN A 90 4.89 -8.62 -12.00
CA GLN A 90 3.75 -9.21 -12.70
C GLN A 90 2.64 -8.17 -12.90
N MET A 91 2.39 -7.32 -11.90
CA MET A 91 1.38 -6.25 -11.97
C MET A 91 1.75 -5.22 -13.05
N TRP A 92 2.93 -4.64 -13.01
CA TRP A 92 3.37 -3.63 -13.97
C TRP A 92 3.52 -4.20 -15.39
N SER A 93 3.99 -5.44 -15.53
CA SER A 93 4.04 -6.12 -16.82
C SER A 93 2.65 -6.41 -17.42
N PHE A 94 1.61 -6.57 -16.59
CA PHE A 94 0.23 -6.71 -17.04
C PHE A 94 -0.36 -5.38 -17.52
N ILE A 95 0.04 -4.28 -16.90
CA ILE A 95 -0.41 -2.92 -17.25
C ILE A 95 0.35 -2.39 -18.48
N ALA A 96 1.60 -2.80 -18.67
CA ALA A 96 2.50 -2.30 -19.71
C ALA A 96 2.05 -2.48 -21.17
N PRO A 97 1.26 -3.51 -21.58
CA PRO A 97 0.75 -3.57 -22.95
C PRO A 97 -0.14 -2.39 -23.35
N GLY A 98 -0.70 -1.67 -22.38
CA GLY A 98 -1.42 -0.42 -22.61
C GLY A 98 -0.53 0.82 -22.78
N LEU A 99 0.80 0.68 -22.66
CA LEU A 99 1.78 1.76 -22.83
C LEU A 99 2.45 1.68 -24.20
N TYR A 100 2.93 2.84 -24.71
CA TYR A 100 3.72 2.89 -25.94
C TYR A 100 5.05 2.11 -25.80
N ASP A 101 5.58 1.58 -26.89
CA ASP A 101 6.81 0.74 -26.91
C ASP A 101 8.03 1.41 -26.25
N SER A 102 8.10 2.74 -26.28
CA SER A 102 9.13 3.54 -25.57
C SER A 102 9.02 3.46 -24.05
N GLU A 103 7.82 3.16 -23.51
CA GLU A 103 7.51 3.18 -22.08
C GLU A 103 7.68 1.80 -21.42
N ARG A 104 7.80 0.73 -22.21
CA ARG A 104 8.12 -0.61 -21.69
C ARG A 104 9.44 -0.65 -20.91
N LYS A 105 10.39 0.24 -21.24
CA LYS A 105 11.63 0.40 -20.48
C LYS A 105 11.40 0.95 -19.06
N ALA A 106 10.25 1.54 -18.81
CA ALA A 106 9.88 2.08 -17.50
C ALA A 106 9.38 1.02 -16.51
N ILE A 107 9.12 -0.23 -16.93
CA ILE A 107 8.63 -1.28 -16.02
C ILE A 107 9.57 -1.47 -14.83
N LEU A 108 10.87 -1.59 -15.07
CA LEU A 108 11.85 -1.82 -13.99
C LEU A 108 11.91 -0.66 -12.99
N PRO A 109 12.00 0.62 -13.38
CA PRO A 109 11.87 1.74 -12.46
C PRO A 109 10.56 1.72 -11.65
N PHE A 110 9.42 1.39 -12.28
CA PHE A 110 8.14 1.30 -11.58
C PHE A 110 8.13 0.17 -10.53
N VAL A 111 8.68 -1.01 -10.86
CA VAL A 111 8.79 -2.14 -9.92
C VAL A 111 9.67 -1.78 -8.72
N ILE A 112 10.82 -1.15 -8.97
CA ILE A 112 11.72 -0.73 -7.89
C ILE A 112 11.04 0.32 -7.01
N SER A 113 10.39 1.31 -7.62
CA SER A 113 9.68 2.37 -6.90
C SER A 113 8.52 1.80 -6.08
N SER A 114 7.67 0.93 -6.66
CA SER A 114 6.60 0.26 -5.92
C SER A 114 7.13 -0.57 -4.76
N THR A 115 8.15 -1.40 -4.98
CA THR A 115 8.73 -2.19 -3.89
C THR A 115 9.27 -1.30 -2.77
N GLY A 116 9.94 -0.20 -3.12
CA GLY A 116 10.46 0.76 -2.16
C GLY A 116 9.38 1.54 -1.43
N LEU A 117 8.33 1.99 -2.14
CA LEU A 117 7.21 2.71 -1.56
C LEU A 117 6.39 1.81 -0.63
N PHE A 118 6.09 0.58 -1.03
CA PHE A 118 5.40 -0.37 -0.16
C PHE A 118 6.19 -0.64 1.12
N ALA A 119 7.49 -0.92 0.99
CA ALA A 119 8.37 -1.13 2.14
C ALA A 119 8.42 0.12 3.03
N GLY A 120 8.57 1.31 2.44
CA GLY A 120 8.53 2.59 3.16
C GLY A 120 7.21 2.81 3.90
N GLY A 121 6.08 2.50 3.26
CA GLY A 121 4.75 2.55 3.87
C GLY A 121 4.58 1.60 5.04
N ALA A 122 5.02 0.36 4.86
CA ALA A 122 5.00 -0.65 5.92
C ALA A 122 5.89 -0.24 7.12
N ILE A 123 7.09 0.29 6.86
CA ILE A 123 7.99 0.80 7.90
C ILE A 123 7.36 2.01 8.60
N PHE A 124 6.78 2.95 7.87
CA PHE A 124 6.09 4.11 8.45
C PHE A 124 4.92 3.68 9.34
N GLY A 125 4.06 2.77 8.85
CA GLY A 125 2.98 2.21 9.65
C GLY A 125 3.48 1.55 10.92
N TYR A 126 4.51 0.70 10.79
CA TYR A 126 5.10 -0.02 11.91
C TYR A 126 5.75 0.88 12.96
N SER A 127 6.56 1.86 12.53
CA SER A 127 7.37 2.67 13.44
C SER A 127 6.61 3.87 14.02
N THR A 128 5.60 4.37 13.31
CA THR A 128 4.92 5.62 13.68
C THR A 128 3.48 5.36 14.10
N VAL A 129 2.71 4.66 13.27
CA VAL A 129 1.27 4.55 13.49
C VAL A 129 0.91 3.46 14.50
N PHE A 130 1.56 2.29 14.44
CA PHE A 130 1.24 1.19 15.34
C PHE A 130 1.42 1.56 16.82
N PRO A 131 2.56 2.14 17.25
CA PRO A 131 2.70 2.58 18.64
C PRO A 131 1.54 3.47 19.07
N ILE A 132 1.24 4.52 18.28
CA ILE A 132 0.17 5.48 18.61
C ILE A 132 -1.20 4.79 18.74
N VAL A 133 -1.52 3.87 17.82
CA VAL A 133 -2.81 3.15 17.84
C VAL A 133 -2.89 2.21 19.04
N PHE A 134 -1.82 1.48 19.36
CA PHE A 134 -1.82 0.56 20.50
C PHE A 134 -1.78 1.29 21.83
N ASP A 135 -1.03 2.40 21.96
CA ASP A 135 -1.04 3.26 23.15
C ASP A 135 -2.43 3.88 23.37
N PHE A 136 -3.09 4.31 22.28
CA PHE A 136 -4.45 4.80 22.35
C PHE A 136 -5.41 3.75 22.91
N PHE A 137 -5.38 2.50 22.42
CA PHE A 137 -6.24 1.46 22.98
C PHE A 137 -5.88 1.11 24.42
N ASN A 138 -4.60 1.09 24.76
CA ASN A 138 -4.13 0.82 26.10
C ASN A 138 -4.56 1.91 27.11
N SER A 139 -4.74 3.15 26.66
CA SER A 139 -5.14 4.29 27.49
C SER A 139 -6.58 4.21 28.03
N TRP A 140 -7.40 3.32 27.49
CA TRP A 140 -8.78 3.10 27.94
C TRP A 140 -8.89 2.11 29.09
N ASP A 141 -7.82 1.39 29.42
CA ASP A 141 -7.77 0.52 30.59
C ASP A 141 -7.87 1.37 31.88
N ASN A 142 -8.61 0.86 32.86
CA ASN A 142 -8.87 1.51 34.13
C ASN A 142 -9.01 0.49 35.26
N GLU A 143 -9.22 0.97 36.50
CA GLU A 143 -9.34 0.11 37.68
C GLU A 143 -10.47 -0.94 37.59
N TRP A 144 -11.47 -0.72 36.73
CA TRP A 144 -12.64 -1.58 36.60
C TRP A 144 -12.52 -2.54 35.40
N VAL A 145 -11.79 -2.16 34.36
CA VAL A 145 -11.70 -2.89 33.10
C VAL A 145 -10.27 -2.87 32.59
N VAL A 146 -9.75 -4.06 32.41
CA VAL A 146 -8.45 -4.28 31.72
C VAL A 146 -8.71 -5.03 30.42
N SER A 147 -8.18 -4.52 29.31
CA SER A 147 -8.36 -5.10 27.99
C SER A 147 -7.64 -6.44 27.88
N ALA A 148 -8.39 -7.48 27.49
CA ALA A 148 -7.82 -8.78 27.16
C ALA A 148 -7.37 -8.80 25.69
N TRP A 149 -6.14 -8.46 25.43
CA TRP A 149 -5.59 -8.42 24.08
C TRP A 149 -5.26 -9.83 23.59
N THR A 150 -6.06 -10.32 22.65
CA THR A 150 -5.87 -11.64 22.10
C THR A 150 -4.85 -11.60 20.96
N MET A 151 -4.03 -12.64 20.84
CA MET A 151 -3.06 -12.82 19.77
C MET A 151 -3.69 -12.68 18.40
N LYS A 152 -4.88 -13.25 18.20
CA LYS A 152 -5.61 -13.21 16.92
C LYS A 152 -6.04 -11.80 16.54
N GLU A 153 -6.63 -11.03 17.45
CA GLU A 153 -7.16 -9.70 17.16
C GLU A 153 -6.02 -8.71 16.93
N VAL A 154 -4.98 -8.74 17.78
CA VAL A 154 -3.81 -7.88 17.64
C VAL A 154 -3.07 -8.17 16.33
N PHE A 155 -2.86 -9.45 15.99
CA PHE A 155 -2.24 -9.83 14.71
C PHE A 155 -3.11 -9.39 13.52
N SER A 156 -4.43 -9.54 13.61
CA SER A 156 -5.35 -9.13 12.55
C SER A 156 -5.29 -7.62 12.31
N LEU A 157 -5.32 -6.81 13.38
CA LEU A 157 -5.21 -5.36 13.30
C LEU A 157 -3.87 -4.94 12.73
N THR A 158 -2.77 -5.47 13.27
CA THR A 158 -1.41 -5.19 12.79
C THR A 158 -1.26 -5.51 11.32
N THR A 159 -1.75 -6.68 10.86
CA THR A 159 -1.68 -7.08 9.45
C THR A 159 -2.49 -6.14 8.56
N ARG A 160 -3.70 -5.76 8.97
CA ARG A 160 -4.53 -4.81 8.20
C ARG A 160 -3.84 -3.46 8.07
N LEU A 161 -3.34 -2.91 9.16
CA LEU A 161 -2.61 -1.63 9.14
C LEU A 161 -1.33 -1.71 8.31
N PHE A 162 -0.56 -2.79 8.44
CA PHE A 162 0.66 -3.03 7.67
C PHE A 162 0.39 -3.01 6.16
N LEU A 163 -0.61 -3.78 5.71
CA LEU A 163 -1.00 -3.83 4.31
C LEU A 163 -1.62 -2.51 3.85
N ALA A 164 -2.43 -1.87 4.70
CA ALA A 164 -3.04 -0.58 4.38
C ALA A 164 -1.99 0.51 4.10
N PHE A 165 -0.98 0.63 4.97
CA PHE A 165 0.10 1.60 4.75
C PHE A 165 1.00 1.21 3.58
N GLY A 166 1.32 -0.07 3.41
CA GLY A 166 2.05 -0.54 2.23
C GLY A 166 1.35 -0.13 0.93
N VAL A 167 0.05 -0.41 0.81
CA VAL A 167 -0.75 -0.06 -0.37
C VAL A 167 -0.99 1.45 -0.49
N ALA A 168 -1.20 2.16 0.63
CA ALA A 168 -1.41 3.60 0.61
C ALA A 168 -0.21 4.38 0.06
N PHE A 169 1.00 3.89 0.33
CA PHE A 169 2.22 4.50 -0.20
C PHE A 169 2.39 4.27 -1.71
N GLU A 170 1.64 3.35 -2.33
CA GLU A 170 1.56 3.23 -3.79
C GLU A 170 0.73 4.35 -4.44
N LEU A 171 -0.14 5.06 -3.68
CA LEU A 171 -1.00 6.11 -4.23
C LEU A 171 -0.25 7.18 -5.04
N PRO A 172 0.89 7.74 -4.57
CA PRO A 172 1.63 8.72 -5.34
C PRO A 172 2.10 8.19 -6.69
N LEU A 173 2.59 6.95 -6.72
CA LEU A 173 3.07 6.32 -7.95
C LEU A 173 1.91 5.99 -8.90
N PHE A 174 0.80 5.50 -8.36
CA PHE A 174 -0.40 5.19 -9.14
C PHE A 174 -1.01 6.45 -9.76
N VAL A 175 -1.13 7.53 -8.99
CA VAL A 175 -1.63 8.83 -9.45
C VAL A 175 -0.71 9.43 -10.51
N PHE A 176 0.61 9.34 -10.30
CA PHE A 176 1.62 9.74 -11.28
C PHE A 176 1.49 8.95 -12.59
N PHE A 177 1.34 7.62 -12.50
CA PHE A 177 1.13 6.76 -13.66
C PHE A 177 -0.11 7.17 -14.46
N LEU A 178 -1.26 7.38 -13.82
CA LEU A 178 -2.50 7.82 -14.47
C LEU A 178 -2.32 9.17 -15.18
N SER A 179 -1.49 10.05 -14.63
CA SER A 179 -1.24 11.35 -15.23
C SER A 179 -0.32 11.28 -16.45
N ILE A 180 0.77 10.53 -16.39
CA ILE A 180 1.71 10.41 -17.53
C ILE A 180 1.09 9.67 -18.71
N THR A 181 0.16 8.73 -18.47
CA THR A 181 -0.59 8.02 -19.52
C THR A 181 -1.73 8.87 -20.12
N GLY A 182 -1.98 10.07 -19.57
CA GLY A 182 -3.03 10.96 -20.03
C GLY A 182 -4.45 10.51 -19.68
N ILE A 183 -4.62 9.45 -18.87
CA ILE A 183 -5.94 8.97 -18.42
C ILE A 183 -6.61 10.01 -17.53
N VAL A 184 -5.82 10.70 -16.67
CA VAL A 184 -6.31 11.73 -15.74
C VAL A 184 -5.33 12.91 -15.76
N THR A 185 -5.88 14.15 -15.90
CA THR A 185 -5.06 15.35 -15.82
C THR A 185 -4.82 15.77 -14.37
N ALA A 186 -3.73 16.47 -14.10
CA ALA A 186 -3.44 17.01 -12.77
C ALA A 186 -4.60 17.89 -12.23
N LYS A 187 -5.24 18.65 -13.11
CA LYS A 187 -6.42 19.49 -12.78
C LYS A 187 -7.60 18.64 -12.27
N GLN A 188 -7.85 17.49 -12.92
CA GLN A 188 -8.90 16.56 -12.51
C GLN A 188 -8.57 15.90 -11.18
N LEU A 189 -7.28 15.57 -10.91
CA LEU A 189 -6.85 15.05 -9.63
C LEU A 189 -7.12 16.03 -8.49
N PHE A 190 -6.73 17.30 -8.63
CA PHE A 190 -7.03 18.30 -7.60
C PHE A 190 -8.53 18.56 -7.45
N ALA A 191 -9.29 18.62 -8.54
CA ALA A 191 -10.74 18.75 -8.48
C ALA A 191 -11.43 17.52 -7.85
N GLY A 192 -10.83 16.32 -8.01
CA GLY A 192 -11.30 15.08 -7.44
C GLY A 192 -10.92 14.86 -5.95
N THR A 193 -10.12 15.75 -5.35
CA THR A 193 -9.67 15.63 -3.95
C THR A 193 -10.80 15.34 -2.95
N PRO A 194 -11.97 15.99 -2.99
CA PRO A 194 -13.05 15.68 -2.05
C PRO A 194 -13.53 14.23 -2.13
N TYR A 195 -13.60 13.69 -3.35
CA TYR A 195 -13.97 12.28 -3.56
C TYR A 195 -12.88 11.32 -3.10
N ALA A 196 -11.61 11.65 -3.36
CA ALA A 196 -10.48 10.88 -2.86
C ALA A 196 -10.48 10.84 -1.34
N VAL A 197 -10.68 11.96 -0.67
CA VAL A 197 -10.81 12.04 0.79
C VAL A 197 -11.95 11.16 1.29
N LEU A 198 -13.12 11.24 0.67
CA LEU A 198 -14.27 10.40 1.03
C LEU A 198 -13.92 8.90 0.91
N ILE A 199 -13.31 8.49 -0.20
CA ILE A 199 -12.91 7.09 -0.42
C ILE A 199 -11.88 6.66 0.63
N ILE A 200 -10.89 7.49 0.91
CA ILE A 200 -9.86 7.21 1.93
C ILE A 200 -10.51 7.00 3.31
N PHE A 201 -11.48 7.82 3.69
CA PHE A 201 -12.19 7.65 4.96
C PHE A 201 -13.04 6.38 4.98
N VAL A 202 -13.72 6.05 3.88
CA VAL A 202 -14.49 4.79 3.78
C VAL A 202 -13.57 3.57 3.89
N VAL A 203 -12.45 3.56 3.16
CA VAL A 203 -11.46 2.48 3.22
C VAL A 203 -10.83 2.42 4.63
N GLY A 204 -10.50 3.56 5.21
CA GLY A 204 -10.00 3.67 6.58
C GLY A 204 -10.96 3.01 7.59
N ALA A 205 -12.25 3.32 7.52
CA ALA A 205 -13.27 2.73 8.40
C ALA A 205 -13.43 1.21 8.24
N MET A 206 -13.08 0.65 7.08
CA MET A 206 -13.10 -0.82 6.87
C MET A 206 -11.85 -1.51 7.44
N LEU A 207 -10.74 -0.79 7.54
CA LEU A 207 -9.44 -1.33 7.94
C LEU A 207 -9.16 -1.17 9.44
N THR A 208 -9.67 -0.08 10.05
CA THR A 208 -9.53 0.19 11.48
C THR A 208 -10.77 -0.28 12.25
N PRO A 209 -10.66 -0.50 13.57
CA PRO A 209 -11.83 -0.59 14.42
C PRO A 209 -12.74 0.64 14.26
N PRO A 210 -14.04 0.54 14.62
CA PRO A 210 -15.00 1.64 14.43
C PRO A 210 -14.80 2.76 15.46
N ASP A 211 -13.61 3.36 15.49
CA ASP A 211 -13.28 4.51 16.32
C ASP A 211 -12.69 5.66 15.46
N PRO A 212 -13.09 6.92 15.73
CA PRO A 212 -12.66 8.06 14.93
C PRO A 212 -11.15 8.35 15.02
N VAL A 213 -10.50 7.99 16.13
CA VAL A 213 -9.09 8.35 16.39
C VAL A 213 -8.18 7.46 15.54
N SER A 214 -8.33 6.13 15.60
CA SER A 214 -7.57 5.21 14.75
C SER A 214 -7.83 5.46 13.26
N GLN A 215 -9.08 5.79 12.90
CA GLN A 215 -9.43 6.15 11.53
C GLN A 215 -8.70 7.40 11.04
N LEU A 216 -8.58 8.44 11.87
CA LEU A 216 -7.84 9.67 11.53
C LEU A 216 -6.33 9.40 11.37
N PHE A 217 -5.73 8.59 12.25
CA PHE A 217 -4.32 8.21 12.13
C PHE A 217 -3.99 7.46 10.85
N LEU A 218 -4.95 6.73 10.28
CA LEU A 218 -4.81 6.10 8.97
C LEU A 218 -5.12 7.10 7.84
N ALA A 219 -6.22 7.83 7.93
CA ALA A 219 -6.72 8.65 6.83
C ALA A 219 -5.84 9.89 6.54
N ILE A 220 -5.32 10.56 7.57
CA ILE A 220 -4.50 11.77 7.38
C ILE A 220 -3.24 11.49 6.54
N PRO A 221 -2.40 10.50 6.87
CA PRO A 221 -1.27 10.14 6.01
C PRO A 221 -1.67 9.77 4.58
N MET A 222 -2.78 9.04 4.41
CA MET A 222 -3.26 8.66 3.07
C MET A 222 -3.68 9.88 2.23
N VAL A 223 -4.35 10.86 2.85
CA VAL A 223 -4.72 12.12 2.16
C VAL A 223 -3.46 12.90 1.77
N LEU A 224 -2.47 12.97 2.67
CA LEU A 224 -1.20 13.65 2.37
C LEU A 224 -0.45 12.95 1.23
N LEU A 225 -0.43 11.62 1.19
CA LEU A 225 0.16 10.84 0.11
C LEU A 225 -0.58 11.06 -1.23
N TYR A 226 -1.91 11.12 -1.21
CA TYR A 226 -2.68 11.45 -2.39
C TYR A 226 -2.33 12.85 -2.93
N LEU A 227 -2.29 13.85 -2.06
CA LEU A 227 -1.93 15.23 -2.43
C LEU A 227 -0.48 15.32 -2.94
N ALA A 228 0.44 14.57 -2.32
CA ALA A 228 1.82 14.46 -2.81
C ALA A 228 1.86 13.87 -4.22
N GLY A 229 1.11 12.78 -4.48
CA GLY A 229 0.97 12.18 -5.80
C GLY A 229 0.38 13.13 -6.84
N ALA A 230 -0.70 13.84 -6.49
CA ALA A 230 -1.32 14.85 -7.36
C ALA A 230 -0.35 16.00 -7.66
N THR A 231 0.48 16.39 -6.69
CA THR A 231 1.52 17.41 -6.87
C THR A 231 2.63 16.93 -7.80
N VAL A 232 3.10 15.70 -7.64
CA VAL A 232 4.08 15.09 -8.55
C VAL A 232 3.50 15.01 -9.97
N ALA A 233 2.26 14.55 -10.12
CA ALA A 233 1.57 14.50 -11.39
C ALA A 233 1.50 15.89 -12.06
N TRP A 234 1.22 16.95 -11.29
CA TRP A 234 1.17 18.33 -11.80
C TRP A 234 2.55 18.85 -12.26
N ILE A 235 3.64 18.46 -11.58
CA ILE A 235 5.00 18.85 -11.98
C ILE A 235 5.37 18.22 -13.33
N PHE A 236 4.95 16.97 -13.56
CA PHE A 236 5.28 16.17 -14.73
C PHE A 236 4.18 16.18 -15.82
N ASP A 237 3.12 16.99 -15.66
CA ASP A 237 2.00 17.09 -16.59
C ASP A 237 2.45 17.43 -18.03
N PRO A 238 2.20 16.54 -19.01
CA PRO A 238 2.60 16.75 -20.40
C PRO A 238 2.00 18.00 -21.04
N GLU A 239 0.73 18.29 -20.76
CA GLU A 239 0.06 19.48 -21.30
C GLU A 239 0.73 20.78 -20.83
N ARG A 240 1.12 20.80 -19.57
CA ARG A 240 1.83 21.94 -18.99
C ARG A 240 3.24 22.12 -19.56
N ARG A 241 3.93 21.03 -19.87
CA ARG A 241 5.23 21.07 -20.52
C ARG A 241 5.11 21.63 -21.94
N ALA A 242 4.19 21.10 -22.74
CA ALA A 242 3.93 21.58 -24.07
C ALA A 242 3.49 23.09 -24.10
N ALA A 243 2.65 23.52 -23.15
CA ALA A 243 2.26 24.91 -23.00
C ALA A 243 3.42 25.83 -22.64
N LYS A 244 4.38 25.37 -21.79
CA LYS A 244 5.59 26.14 -21.44
C LYS A 244 6.55 26.26 -22.62
N GLU A 245 6.74 25.19 -23.38
CA GLU A 245 7.58 25.17 -24.58
C GLU A 245 7.02 26.12 -25.64
N ALA A 246 5.72 26.07 -25.93
CA ALA A 246 5.06 26.97 -26.86
C ALA A 246 5.10 28.46 -26.41
N ALA A 247 5.07 28.71 -25.09
CA ALA A 247 5.20 30.06 -24.55
C ALA A 247 6.66 30.58 -24.66
N ALA A 248 7.63 29.69 -24.46
CA ALA A 248 9.05 30.03 -24.62
C ALA A 248 9.39 30.37 -26.08
N GLU A 249 8.91 29.55 -27.04
CA GLU A 249 9.09 29.81 -28.47
C GLU A 249 8.50 31.18 -28.92
N LYS A 250 7.27 31.49 -28.41
CA LYS A 250 6.64 32.80 -28.70
C LYS A 250 7.41 33.98 -28.12
N ASN A 251 8.09 33.81 -27.00
CA ASN A 251 8.89 34.88 -26.40
C ASN A 251 10.21 35.09 -27.17
N VAL A 252 10.85 34.02 -27.67
CA VAL A 252 12.03 34.12 -28.52
C VAL A 252 11.69 34.81 -29.85
N ALA A 253 10.57 34.40 -30.49
CA ALA A 253 10.11 35.02 -31.74
C ALA A 253 9.69 36.49 -31.63
N LYS A 254 9.50 37.02 -30.41
CA LYS A 254 9.19 38.45 -30.17
C LYS A 254 10.44 39.29 -29.84
N SER A 255 11.56 38.65 -29.55
CA SER A 255 12.83 39.31 -29.19
C SER A 255 13.78 39.52 -30.43
N ASP A 256 13.47 38.82 -31.52
CA ASP A 256 14.09 39.02 -32.88
C ASP A 256 13.19 39.96 -33.72
#